data_bb8d63fd7e824424da3467579ca57bb1
#
_entry.id   bb8d63fd7e824424da3467579ca57bb1
#
_cell.length_a   1.000
_cell.length_b   1.000
_cell.length_c   1.000
_cell.angle_alpha   90.00
_cell.angle_beta   90.00
_cell.angle_gamma   90.00
#
_symmetry.space_group_name_H-M   'P 1'
#
loop_
_entity.id
_entity.type
_entity.pdbx_description
1 polymer ?
#
loop_
_entity_poly.entity_id
_entity_poly.type
_entity_poly.pdbx_seq_one_letter_code
_entity_poly.pdbx_strand_id
1 'polypeptide(L)'
;MKYVETMVVFREVPDEVTLAINISNCPVKCPGCHSSYLAQDIGEVLDKESLAVLVNGNPGISCVSFMGGDAEPEKVGELAREVKRLNPALKTCWYSGRDLEHARVNLEVLDFVKVGPYIDELGPLDSPTTNQRFYKIEHGPDGPELEDLTDRFVRKIF
;
A
#
# COMPACT_ATOMS: atom_id res chain seq x y z
N MET A 1 -12.89 -5.96 6.65
CA MET A 1 -11.52 -6.22 6.13
C MET A 1 -10.76 -7.03 7.15
N LYS A 2 -9.86 -7.90 6.69
CA LYS A 2 -8.99 -8.71 7.56
C LYS A 2 -7.54 -8.59 7.13
N TYR A 3 -6.62 -8.79 8.04
CA TYR A 3 -5.18 -8.84 7.79
C TYR A 3 -4.58 -10.12 8.37
N VAL A 4 -3.48 -10.58 7.79
CA VAL A 4 -2.83 -11.82 8.20
C VAL A 4 -1.60 -11.54 9.04
N GLU A 5 -0.78 -10.60 8.61
CA GLU A 5 0.48 -10.27 9.27
C GLU A 5 0.83 -8.79 9.09
N THR A 6 1.71 -8.33 9.96
CA THR A 6 2.31 -7.00 9.88
C THR A 6 3.82 -7.11 9.96
N MET A 7 4.52 -6.19 9.32
CA MET A 7 5.97 -6.15 9.31
C MET A 7 6.46 -4.70 9.18
N VAL A 8 7.53 -4.36 9.91
CA VAL A 8 8.23 -3.11 9.67
C VAL A 8 9.23 -3.32 8.52
N VAL A 9 9.09 -2.54 7.47
CA VAL A 9 9.82 -2.66 6.21
C VAL A 9 10.46 -1.35 5.80
N PHE A 10 11.50 -1.39 4.95
CA PHE A 10 12.31 -0.22 4.61
C PHE A 10 12.40 0.07 3.11
N ARG A 11 11.83 -0.78 2.27
CA ARG A 11 11.94 -0.69 0.80
C ARG A 11 10.61 -0.42 0.09
N GLU A 12 9.51 -0.73 0.73
CA GLU A 12 8.17 -0.69 0.14
C GLU A 12 7.67 0.74 -0.06
N VAL A 13 8.17 1.68 0.73
CA VAL A 13 7.95 3.11 0.53
C VAL A 13 9.30 3.82 0.62
N PRO A 14 9.76 4.52 -0.43
CA PRO A 14 11.05 5.20 -0.43
C PRO A 14 11.20 6.19 0.72
N ASP A 15 12.35 6.12 1.40
CA ASP A 15 12.77 7.01 2.49
C ASP A 15 11.92 6.91 3.78
N GLU A 16 11.06 5.89 3.89
CA GLU A 16 10.18 5.71 5.06
C GLU A 16 10.47 4.41 5.82
N VAL A 17 10.29 4.47 7.13
CA VAL A 17 10.19 3.29 8.00
C VAL A 17 8.71 2.91 8.07
N THR A 18 8.34 1.84 7.40
CA THR A 18 6.95 1.54 7.08
C THR A 18 6.42 0.35 7.85
N LEU A 19 5.27 0.51 8.51
CA LEU A 19 4.46 -0.60 8.97
C LEU A 19 3.63 -1.12 7.80
N ALA A 20 3.99 -2.26 7.25
CA ALA A 20 3.23 -2.95 6.21
C ALA A 20 2.18 -3.86 6.86
N ILE A 21 0.92 -3.73 6.44
CA ILE A 21 -0.21 -4.53 6.89
C ILE A 21 -0.71 -5.36 5.72
N ASN A 22 -0.51 -6.68 5.76
CA ASN A 22 -0.90 -7.58 4.69
C ASN A 22 -2.39 -7.94 4.80
N ILE A 23 -3.17 -7.40 3.88
CA ILE A 23 -4.63 -7.53 3.85
C ILE A 23 -5.03 -8.73 2.99
N SER A 24 -5.91 -9.57 3.53
CA SER A 24 -6.44 -10.76 2.86
C SER A 24 -7.67 -10.44 1.99
N ASN A 25 -8.26 -11.49 1.41
CA ASN A 25 -9.40 -11.41 0.49
C ASN A 25 -9.11 -10.58 -0.77
N CYS A 26 -7.90 -10.72 -1.32
CA CYS A 26 -7.50 -10.01 -2.54
C CYS A 26 -8.31 -10.52 -3.75
N PRO A 27 -9.11 -9.68 -4.43
CA PRO A 27 -9.93 -10.08 -5.56
C PRO A 27 -9.17 -10.16 -6.88
N VAL A 28 -7.96 -9.59 -6.95
CA VAL A 28 -7.18 -9.48 -8.20
C VAL A 28 -6.59 -10.82 -8.59
N LYS A 29 -6.11 -11.62 -7.62
CA LYS A 29 -5.65 -13.00 -7.81
C LYS A 29 -4.63 -13.14 -8.95
N CYS A 30 -3.61 -12.28 -8.95
CA CYS A 30 -2.58 -12.29 -10.00
C CYS A 30 -1.89 -13.65 -10.09
N PRO A 31 -1.80 -14.28 -11.28
CA PRO A 31 -0.99 -15.49 -11.47
C PRO A 31 0.47 -15.26 -11.09
N GLY A 32 1.05 -16.18 -10.30
CA GLY A 32 2.44 -16.06 -9.84
C GLY A 32 2.67 -15.07 -8.70
N CYS A 33 1.62 -14.48 -8.11
CA CYS A 33 1.75 -13.58 -6.97
C CYS A 33 2.47 -14.26 -5.80
N HIS A 34 3.49 -13.58 -5.23
CA HIS A 34 4.23 -14.07 -4.07
C HIS A 34 3.36 -14.27 -2.83
N SER A 35 2.28 -13.51 -2.72
CA SER A 35 1.35 -13.54 -1.59
C SER A 35 0.01 -14.14 -1.99
N SER A 36 0.00 -15.20 -2.79
CA SER A 36 -1.22 -15.83 -3.32
C SER A 36 -2.18 -16.31 -2.23
N TYR A 37 -1.68 -16.64 -1.04
CA TYR A 37 -2.51 -17.01 0.12
C TYR A 37 -3.43 -15.86 0.59
N LEU A 38 -3.07 -14.61 0.28
CA LEU A 38 -3.91 -13.43 0.60
C LEU A 38 -5.18 -13.34 -0.27
N ALA A 39 -5.33 -14.19 -1.28
CA ALA A 39 -6.59 -14.30 -2.02
C ALA A 39 -7.72 -14.92 -1.18
N GLN A 40 -7.37 -15.62 -0.10
CA GLN A 40 -8.34 -16.21 0.83
C GLN A 40 -8.83 -15.18 1.85
N ASP A 41 -10.06 -15.33 2.34
CA ASP A 41 -10.61 -14.49 3.41
C ASP A 41 -10.20 -15.07 4.78
N ILE A 42 -8.99 -14.74 5.21
CA ILE A 42 -8.35 -15.28 6.42
C ILE A 42 -7.75 -14.14 7.26
N GLY A 43 -7.42 -14.45 8.49
CA GLY A 43 -6.74 -13.54 9.41
C GLY A 43 -7.67 -12.85 10.40
N GLU A 44 -7.18 -11.79 11.00
CA GLU A 44 -7.85 -11.01 12.04
C GLU A 44 -8.55 -9.77 11.46
N VAL A 45 -9.57 -9.29 12.16
CA VAL A 45 -10.29 -8.08 11.74
C VAL A 45 -9.38 -6.87 11.80
N LEU A 46 -9.34 -6.11 10.70
CA LEU A 46 -8.70 -4.81 10.61
C LEU A 46 -9.78 -3.72 10.66
N ASP A 47 -9.89 -3.08 11.80
CA ASP A 47 -10.75 -1.94 12.08
C ASP A 47 -9.94 -0.81 12.74
N LYS A 48 -10.59 0.25 13.18
CA LYS A 48 -9.92 1.39 13.81
C LYS A 48 -9.22 1.02 15.12
N GLU A 49 -9.83 0.14 15.90
CA GLU A 49 -9.31 -0.32 17.19
C GLU A 49 -8.05 -1.16 17.00
N SER A 50 -8.08 -2.15 16.13
CA SER A 50 -6.92 -3.00 15.84
C SER A 50 -5.80 -2.18 15.15
N LEU A 51 -6.16 -1.26 14.26
CA LEU A 51 -5.19 -0.37 13.63
C LEU A 51 -4.47 0.50 14.68
N ALA A 52 -5.19 1.05 15.65
CA ALA A 52 -4.59 1.84 16.73
C ALA A 52 -3.60 1.01 17.56
N VAL A 53 -3.94 -0.24 17.87
CA VAL A 53 -3.04 -1.17 18.55
C VAL A 53 -1.77 -1.41 17.73
N LEU A 54 -1.91 -1.66 16.43
CA LEU A 54 -0.78 -1.92 15.54
C LEU A 54 0.15 -0.70 15.41
N VAL A 55 -0.41 0.49 15.24
CA VAL A 55 0.36 1.74 15.12
C VAL A 55 1.09 2.06 16.43
N ASN A 56 0.40 1.99 17.56
CA ASN A 56 0.98 2.27 18.86
C ASN A 56 2.01 1.22 19.28
N GLY A 57 1.85 -0.01 18.83
CA GLY A 57 2.79 -1.11 19.10
C GLY A 57 4.09 -1.06 18.28
N ASN A 58 4.18 -0.17 17.29
CA ASN A 58 5.35 -0.02 16.42
C ASN A 58 5.90 1.42 16.47
N PRO A 59 6.50 1.86 17.59
CA PRO A 59 7.08 3.19 17.69
C PRO A 59 8.26 3.34 16.72
N GLY A 60 8.46 4.53 16.18
CA GLY A 60 9.55 4.84 15.26
C GLY A 60 9.20 4.63 13.78
N ILE A 61 8.01 4.17 13.45
CA ILE A 61 7.54 4.16 12.06
C ILE A 61 7.24 5.59 11.59
N SER A 62 7.41 5.83 10.30
CA SER A 62 7.07 7.11 9.64
C SER A 62 5.92 6.96 8.63
N CYS A 63 5.58 5.72 8.28
CA CYS A 63 4.54 5.41 7.30
C CYS A 63 3.76 4.15 7.68
N VAL A 64 2.49 4.10 7.33
CA VAL A 64 1.65 2.89 7.38
C VAL A 64 1.23 2.56 5.95
N SER A 65 1.51 1.33 5.52
CA SER A 65 1.16 0.84 4.18
C SER A 65 0.13 -0.28 4.25
N PHE A 66 -0.97 -0.09 3.55
CA PHE A 66 -2.00 -1.11 3.35
C PHE A 66 -1.63 -1.93 2.12
N MET A 67 -1.25 -3.19 2.34
CA MET A 67 -0.80 -4.11 1.29
C MET A 67 -1.96 -4.99 0.87
N GLY A 68 -2.76 -4.54 -0.10
CA GLY A 68 -4.02 -5.14 -0.53
C GLY A 68 -5.24 -4.32 -0.11
N GLY A 69 -6.41 -4.93 -0.09
CA GLY A 69 -7.66 -4.23 0.25
C GLY A 69 -8.49 -3.81 -0.95
N ASP A 70 -8.17 -4.31 -2.15
CA ASP A 70 -8.89 -4.00 -3.39
C ASP A 70 -10.36 -4.47 -3.40
N ALA A 71 -10.75 -5.36 -2.47
CA ALA A 71 -12.15 -5.73 -2.28
C ALA A 71 -12.96 -4.62 -1.59
N GLU A 72 -12.31 -3.76 -0.82
CA GLU A 72 -12.95 -2.71 -0.01
C GLU A 72 -12.13 -1.40 -0.07
N PRO A 73 -12.01 -0.76 -1.25
CA PRO A 73 -11.16 0.44 -1.41
C PRO A 73 -11.59 1.62 -0.54
N GLU A 74 -12.89 1.76 -0.27
CA GLU A 74 -13.41 2.81 0.62
C GLU A 74 -12.92 2.58 2.06
N LYS A 75 -12.84 1.32 2.50
CA LYS A 75 -12.34 0.96 3.83
C LYS A 75 -10.86 1.29 3.98
N VAL A 76 -10.07 1.10 2.93
CA VAL A 76 -8.66 1.54 2.92
C VAL A 76 -8.58 3.05 3.17
N GLY A 77 -9.41 3.84 2.50
CA GLY A 77 -9.48 5.29 2.70
C GLY A 77 -9.89 5.68 4.13
N GLU A 78 -10.86 4.98 4.72
CA GLU A 78 -11.26 5.21 6.12
C GLU A 78 -10.12 4.93 7.10
N LEU A 79 -9.41 3.81 6.91
CA LEU A 79 -8.29 3.44 7.76
C LEU A 79 -7.09 4.38 7.58
N ALA A 80 -6.85 4.87 6.36
CA ALA A 80 -5.82 5.89 6.11
C ALA A 80 -6.13 7.20 6.85
N ARG A 81 -7.40 7.65 6.87
CA ARG A 81 -7.82 8.80 7.69
C ARG A 81 -7.58 8.54 9.18
N GLU A 82 -7.85 7.32 9.63
CA GLU A 82 -7.62 6.95 11.04
C GLU A 82 -6.14 7.00 11.40
N VAL A 83 -5.23 6.58 10.53
CA VAL A 83 -3.77 6.74 10.73
C VAL A 83 -3.43 8.22 10.97
N LYS A 84 -3.95 9.11 10.13
CA LYS A 84 -3.72 10.57 10.26
C LYS A 84 -4.32 11.14 11.55
N ARG A 85 -5.46 10.61 11.99
CA ARG A 85 -6.09 10.99 13.26
C ARG A 85 -5.24 10.56 14.46
N LEU A 86 -4.69 9.34 14.42
CA LEU A 86 -3.83 8.80 15.48
C LEU A 86 -2.51 9.58 15.60
N ASN A 87 -1.89 9.88 14.47
CA ASN A 87 -0.67 10.67 14.40
C ASN A 87 -0.57 11.39 13.04
N PRO A 88 -0.81 12.72 13.02
CA PRO A 88 -0.77 13.51 11.78
C PRO A 88 0.60 13.51 11.07
N ALA A 89 1.68 13.17 11.75
CA ALA A 89 3.02 13.08 11.18
C ALA A 89 3.24 11.79 10.37
N LEU A 90 2.43 10.74 10.59
CA LEU A 90 2.53 9.50 9.83
C LEU A 90 2.04 9.69 8.41
N LYS A 91 2.78 9.14 7.47
CA LYS A 91 2.38 9.01 6.07
C LYS A 91 1.57 7.75 5.86
N THR A 92 0.81 7.71 4.78
CA THR A 92 -0.02 6.57 4.41
C THR A 92 0.27 6.14 2.99
N CYS A 93 0.30 4.83 2.77
CA CYS A 93 0.52 4.21 1.47
C CYS A 93 -0.51 3.10 1.23
N TRP A 94 -0.90 2.91 -0.01
CA TRP A 94 -1.73 1.78 -0.42
C TRP A 94 -1.09 1.03 -1.59
N TYR A 95 -0.94 -0.27 -1.45
CA TYR A 95 -0.56 -1.18 -2.52
C TYR A 95 -1.81 -1.84 -3.08
N SER A 96 -2.24 -1.39 -4.28
CA SER A 96 -3.33 -1.97 -5.03
C SER A 96 -2.80 -2.91 -6.11
N GLY A 97 -3.51 -3.99 -6.36
CA GLY A 97 -3.26 -4.89 -7.48
C GLY A 97 -3.95 -4.46 -8.77
N ARG A 98 -4.75 -3.40 -8.73
CA ARG A 98 -5.41 -2.82 -9.90
C ARG A 98 -4.56 -1.70 -10.50
N ASP A 99 -4.81 -1.36 -11.76
CA ASP A 99 -4.24 -0.15 -12.36
C ASP A 99 -4.88 1.12 -11.76
N LEU A 100 -4.28 2.27 -12.03
CA LEU A 100 -4.70 3.55 -11.43
C LEU A 100 -6.17 3.89 -11.75
N GLU A 101 -6.63 3.57 -12.96
CA GLU A 101 -8.01 3.84 -13.40
C GLU A 101 -9.04 3.04 -12.59
N HIS A 102 -8.72 1.78 -12.25
CA HIS A 102 -9.65 0.85 -11.61
C HIS A 102 -9.47 0.74 -10.09
N ALA A 103 -8.36 1.23 -9.53
CA ALA A 103 -8.04 1.07 -8.11
C ALA A 103 -8.94 1.89 -7.18
N ARG A 104 -9.64 2.91 -7.67
CA ARG A 104 -10.51 3.79 -6.87
C ARG A 104 -9.74 4.44 -5.71
N VAL A 105 -8.55 4.96 -6.03
CA VAL A 105 -7.63 5.55 -5.06
C VAL A 105 -8.23 6.82 -4.45
N ASN A 106 -8.25 6.90 -3.13
CA ASN A 106 -8.57 8.14 -2.44
C ASN A 106 -7.31 9.00 -2.29
N LEU A 107 -7.08 9.87 -3.27
CA LEU A 107 -5.89 10.72 -3.32
C LEU A 107 -5.80 11.75 -2.20
N GLU A 108 -6.92 12.09 -1.54
CA GLU A 108 -6.93 13.11 -0.48
C GLU A 108 -6.31 12.62 0.84
N VAL A 109 -6.35 11.31 1.08
CA VAL A 109 -5.94 10.72 2.37
C VAL A 109 -4.66 9.90 2.28
N LEU A 110 -4.14 9.68 1.08
CA LEU A 110 -2.93 8.92 0.84
C LEU A 110 -1.76 9.84 0.48
N ASP A 111 -0.57 9.46 0.94
CA ASP A 111 0.69 10.11 0.55
C ASP A 111 1.41 9.35 -0.55
N PHE A 112 1.16 8.03 -0.64
CA PHE A 112 1.73 7.16 -1.66
C PHE A 112 0.71 6.14 -2.14
N VAL A 113 0.86 5.70 -3.39
CA VAL A 113 0.09 4.58 -3.93
C VAL A 113 0.91 3.77 -4.92
N LYS A 114 0.89 2.46 -4.77
CA LYS A 114 1.39 1.50 -5.76
C LYS A 114 0.19 0.90 -6.48
N VAL A 115 0.23 0.88 -7.79
CA VAL A 115 -0.84 0.34 -8.64
C VAL A 115 -0.30 -0.63 -9.69
N GLY A 116 -1.18 -1.45 -10.23
CA GLY A 116 -0.89 -2.42 -11.27
C GLY A 116 -0.84 -3.86 -10.75
N PRO A 117 -1.42 -4.81 -11.52
CA PRO A 117 -1.34 -6.23 -11.20
C PRO A 117 0.09 -6.75 -11.36
N TYR A 118 0.40 -7.86 -10.69
CA TYR A 118 1.62 -8.59 -10.97
C TYR A 118 1.45 -9.36 -12.28
N ILE A 119 2.40 -9.19 -13.20
CA ILE A 119 2.49 -9.90 -14.47
C ILE A 119 3.87 -10.55 -14.53
N ASP A 120 3.92 -11.88 -14.52
CA ASP A 120 5.16 -12.65 -14.39
C ASP A 120 6.20 -12.32 -15.46
N GLU A 121 5.77 -12.14 -16.70
CA GLU A 121 6.62 -11.80 -17.84
C GLU A 121 7.25 -10.40 -17.73
N LEU A 122 6.62 -9.50 -17.01
CA LEU A 122 7.09 -8.12 -16.80
C LEU A 122 7.85 -7.93 -15.49
N GLY A 123 7.67 -8.88 -14.57
CA GLY A 123 8.32 -8.89 -13.28
C GLY A 123 7.69 -8.00 -12.22
N PRO A 124 8.25 -8.02 -10.99
CA PRO A 124 7.78 -7.22 -9.87
C PRO A 124 8.11 -5.72 -10.04
N LEU A 125 7.72 -4.91 -9.05
CA LEU A 125 7.91 -3.45 -9.05
C LEU A 125 9.37 -3.02 -9.29
N ASP A 126 10.34 -3.83 -8.86
CA ASP A 126 11.77 -3.55 -9.02
C ASP A 126 12.36 -4.04 -10.35
N SER A 127 11.52 -4.58 -11.24
CA SER A 127 11.93 -4.97 -12.60
C SER A 127 11.97 -3.77 -13.53
N PRO A 128 12.98 -3.67 -14.41
CA PRO A 128 13.04 -2.59 -15.41
C PRO A 128 11.92 -2.65 -16.45
N THR A 129 11.24 -3.80 -16.56
CA THR A 129 10.13 -4.03 -17.51
C THR A 129 8.75 -4.01 -16.85
N THR A 130 8.67 -3.65 -15.57
CA THR A 130 7.42 -3.70 -14.80
C THR A 130 6.31 -2.84 -15.42
N ASN A 131 5.09 -3.35 -15.38
CA ASN A 131 3.87 -2.58 -15.64
C ASN A 131 3.36 -1.83 -14.41
N GLN A 132 3.89 -2.17 -13.23
CA GLN A 132 3.47 -1.54 -11.98
C GLN A 132 4.05 -0.13 -11.87
N ARG A 133 3.33 0.74 -11.15
CA ARG A 133 3.75 2.11 -10.90
C ARG A 133 3.62 2.45 -9.43
N PHE A 134 4.58 3.21 -8.93
CA PHE A 134 4.56 3.75 -7.59
C PHE A 134 4.55 5.28 -7.65
N TYR A 135 3.55 5.89 -7.05
CA TYR A 135 3.38 7.34 -7.05
C TYR A 135 3.46 7.92 -5.63
N LYS A 136 4.14 9.06 -5.52
CA LYS A 136 3.96 9.98 -4.41
C LYS A 136 2.80 10.92 -4.75
N ILE A 137 1.97 11.22 -3.76
CA ILE A 137 0.83 12.12 -3.91
C ILE A 137 1.17 13.44 -3.23
N GLU A 138 1.38 14.48 -4.02
CA GLU A 138 1.62 15.83 -3.52
C GLU A 138 0.29 16.56 -3.35
N HIS A 139 0.07 17.08 -2.15
CA HIS A 139 -1.16 17.82 -1.81
C HIS A 139 -0.93 19.32 -2.00
N GLY A 140 -1.15 19.81 -3.21
CA GLY A 140 -1.00 21.22 -3.56
C GLY A 140 -2.32 22.01 -3.45
N PRO A 141 -2.27 23.35 -3.63
CA PRO A 141 -3.45 24.21 -3.54
C PRO A 141 -4.48 23.93 -4.63
N ASP A 142 -4.07 23.38 -5.77
CA ASP A 142 -4.95 23.06 -6.91
C ASP A 142 -5.43 21.59 -6.89
N GLY A 143 -5.16 20.87 -5.80
CA GLY A 143 -5.51 19.48 -5.61
C GLY A 143 -4.31 18.52 -5.62
N PRO A 144 -4.54 17.22 -5.51
CA PRO A 144 -3.48 16.22 -5.47
C PRO A 144 -2.84 16.03 -6.85
N GLU A 145 -1.51 15.98 -6.87
CA GLU A 145 -0.71 15.66 -8.05
C GLU A 145 0.10 14.37 -7.80
N LEU A 146 0.31 13.59 -8.85
CA LEU A 146 1.06 12.34 -8.79
C LEU A 146 2.48 12.52 -9.34
N GLU A 147 3.47 12.18 -8.53
CA GLU A 147 4.87 12.08 -8.92
C GLU A 147 5.26 10.60 -9.04
N ASP A 148 5.68 10.15 -10.23
CA ASP A 148 6.09 8.77 -10.46
C ASP A 148 7.48 8.52 -9.85
N LEU A 149 7.54 7.65 -8.84
CA LEU A 149 8.76 7.22 -8.16
C LEU A 149 9.15 5.78 -8.51
N THR A 150 8.56 5.19 -9.52
CA THR A 150 8.80 3.77 -9.89
C THR A 150 10.27 3.46 -10.10
N ASP A 151 11.03 4.37 -10.72
CA ASP A 151 12.46 4.19 -10.98
C ASP A 151 13.31 4.07 -9.71
N ARG A 152 12.79 4.49 -8.56
CA ARG A 152 13.46 4.33 -7.25
C ARG A 152 13.55 2.85 -6.81
N PHE A 153 12.69 1.99 -7.33
CA PHE A 153 12.63 0.55 -7.02
C PHE A 153 13.53 -0.28 -7.92
N VAL A 154 13.81 0.17 -9.14
CA VAL A 154 14.58 -0.58 -10.13
C VAL A 154 15.97 -0.89 -9.60
N ARG A 155 16.31 -2.19 -9.54
CA ARG A 155 17.65 -2.64 -9.14
C ARG A 155 18.67 -2.20 -10.17
N LYS A 156 19.60 -1.33 -9.75
CA LYS A 156 20.76 -1.03 -10.56
C LYS A 156 21.69 -2.25 -10.51
N ILE A 157 21.86 -2.89 -11.65
CA ILE A 157 22.91 -3.91 -11.83
C ILE A 157 24.21 -3.15 -11.99
N PHE A 158 25.08 -3.26 -11.02
CA PHE A 158 26.44 -2.72 -11.09
C PHE A 158 27.37 -3.77 -11.66
#